data_1a6dfdf59f2bcffcb4007529d01003dd
#
_entry.id   1a6dfdf59f2bcffcb4007529d01003dd
#
_cell.length_a   1.000
_cell.length_b   1.000
_cell.length_c   1.000
_cell.angle_alpha   90.00
_cell.angle_beta   90.00
_cell.angle_gamma   90.00
#
_symmetry.space_group_name_H-M   'P 1'
#
loop_
_entity.id
_entity.type
_entity.pdbx_description
1 polymer ?
#
loop_
_entity_poly.entity_id
_entity_poly.type
_entity_poly.pdbx_seq_one_letter_code
_entity_poly.pdbx_strand_id
1 'polypeptide(L)'
;MHLYLQVLTCVIMKARRDVYQAIADPTRRAIINMIAAQPHNVNAIAANFDVTRQAVSLHIQILADCGLINVKQQGRDRVCEARLDQLGEISVWVDQYRQHWENKLDNLEKYVVNLKNERNGKQSK
;
A
#
# COMPACT_ATOMS: atom_id res chain seq x y z
N MET A 1 27.41 25.26 -2.95
CA MET A 1 27.37 23.82 -2.60
C MET A 1 26.12 23.43 -1.85
N HIS A 2 25.73 24.18 -0.83
CA HIS A 2 24.54 23.90 -0.03
C HIS A 2 23.24 23.99 -0.85
N LEU A 3 23.10 24.99 -1.70
CA LEU A 3 21.95 25.14 -2.61
C LEU A 3 21.86 24.00 -3.62
N TYR A 4 23.01 23.56 -4.13
CA TYR A 4 23.07 22.44 -5.08
C TYR A 4 22.56 21.14 -4.44
N LEU A 5 23.00 20.86 -3.21
CA LEU A 5 22.54 19.68 -2.46
C LEU A 5 21.05 19.74 -2.15
N GLN A 6 20.51 20.92 -1.81
CA GLN A 6 19.08 21.10 -1.57
C GLN A 6 18.26 20.88 -2.85
N VAL A 7 18.71 21.41 -3.97
CA VAL A 7 18.03 21.22 -5.26
C VAL A 7 18.09 19.76 -5.67
N LEU A 8 19.25 19.12 -5.51
CA LEU A 8 19.42 17.70 -5.82
C LEU A 8 18.53 16.83 -4.95
N THR A 9 18.45 17.12 -3.64
CA THR A 9 17.56 16.41 -2.71
C THR A 9 16.10 16.58 -3.12
N CYS A 10 15.71 17.80 -3.48
CA CYS A 10 14.34 18.09 -3.93
C CYS A 10 13.99 17.33 -5.21
N VAL A 11 14.90 17.28 -6.18
CA VAL A 11 14.71 16.54 -7.44
C VAL A 11 14.62 15.03 -7.16
N ILE A 12 15.48 14.50 -6.30
CA ILE A 12 15.47 13.09 -5.91
C ILE A 12 14.17 12.74 -5.20
N MET A 13 13.69 13.60 -4.30
CA MET A 13 12.42 13.38 -3.59
C MET A 13 11.23 13.41 -4.55
N LYS A 14 11.22 14.29 -5.54
CA LYS A 14 10.17 14.30 -6.58
C LYS A 14 10.24 13.06 -7.45
N ALA A 15 11.44 12.60 -7.80
CA ALA A 15 11.65 11.39 -8.59
C ALA A 15 11.21 10.12 -7.84
N ARG A 16 11.12 10.17 -6.51
CA ARG A 16 10.68 9.05 -5.66
C ARG A 16 9.17 9.00 -5.44
N ARG A 17 8.40 9.94 -6.00
CA ARG A 17 6.94 9.90 -5.89
C ARG A 17 6.36 8.90 -6.87
N ASP A 18 6.60 7.64 -6.58
CA ASP A 18 6.08 6.50 -7.32
C ASP A 18 5.11 5.69 -6.44
N VAL A 19 4.55 4.64 -7.01
CA VAL A 19 3.57 3.79 -6.34
C VAL A 19 4.15 3.15 -5.06
N TYR A 20 5.41 2.76 -5.10
CA TYR A 20 6.09 2.11 -3.97
C TYR A 20 6.23 3.06 -2.80
N GLN A 21 6.62 4.29 -3.07
CA GLN A 21 6.71 5.32 -2.03
C GLN A 21 5.33 5.64 -1.45
N ALA A 22 4.32 5.71 -2.30
CA ALA A 22 2.96 5.99 -1.87
C ALA A 22 2.47 4.97 -0.84
N ILE A 23 2.73 3.69 -1.05
CA ILE A 23 2.29 2.61 -0.16
C ILE A 23 3.25 2.31 0.98
N ALA A 24 4.40 3.00 1.04
CA ALA A 24 5.38 2.77 2.11
C ALA A 24 4.88 3.21 3.50
N ASP A 25 3.93 4.12 3.55
CA ASP A 25 3.38 4.64 4.79
C ASP A 25 2.08 3.92 5.18
N PRO A 26 1.95 3.45 6.43
CA PRO A 26 0.74 2.73 6.86
C PRO A 26 -0.53 3.58 6.83
N THR A 27 -0.44 4.88 7.13
CA THR A 27 -1.59 5.78 7.05
C THR A 27 -2.08 5.92 5.61
N ARG A 28 -1.16 6.04 4.65
CA ARG A 28 -1.53 6.10 3.23
C ARG A 28 -2.18 4.81 2.76
N ARG A 29 -1.69 3.64 3.19
CA ARG A 29 -2.35 2.37 2.88
C ARG A 29 -3.77 2.31 3.45
N ALA A 30 -3.96 2.79 4.67
CA ALA A 30 -5.28 2.83 5.30
C ALA A 30 -6.24 3.76 4.57
N ILE A 31 -5.76 4.90 4.09
CA ILE A 31 -6.54 5.82 3.25
C ILE A 31 -6.98 5.13 1.95
N ILE A 32 -6.07 4.44 1.28
CA ILE A 32 -6.39 3.69 0.06
C ILE A 32 -7.48 2.65 0.34
N ASN A 33 -7.34 1.89 1.42
CA ASN A 33 -8.35 0.89 1.80
C ASN A 33 -9.72 1.49 2.00
N MET A 34 -9.77 2.66 2.62
CA MET A 34 -11.03 3.36 2.87
C MET A 34 -11.70 3.81 1.57
N ILE A 35 -10.95 4.45 0.68
CA ILE A 35 -11.50 5.00 -0.56
C ILE A 35 -11.67 3.95 -1.66
N ALA A 36 -11.00 2.81 -1.55
CA ALA A 36 -11.19 1.69 -2.47
C ALA A 36 -12.61 1.11 -2.38
N ALA A 37 -13.20 1.14 -1.18
CA ALA A 37 -14.56 0.68 -0.96
C ALA A 37 -15.58 1.64 -1.57
N GLN A 38 -15.38 2.94 -1.37
CA GLN A 38 -16.23 4.01 -1.94
C GLN A 38 -15.50 5.35 -1.82
N PRO A 39 -15.81 6.31 -2.70
CA PRO A 39 -15.24 7.66 -2.58
C PRO A 39 -15.61 8.34 -1.28
N HIS A 40 -14.69 9.14 -0.75
CA HIS A 40 -14.91 9.93 0.47
C HIS A 40 -14.35 11.33 0.29
N ASN A 41 -14.96 12.32 0.95
CA ASN A 41 -14.40 13.66 1.00
C ASN A 41 -13.22 13.71 2.00
N VAL A 42 -12.38 14.74 1.88
CA VAL A 42 -11.20 14.90 2.71
C VAL A 42 -11.54 14.95 4.20
N ASN A 43 -12.64 15.59 4.56
CA ASN A 43 -13.07 15.70 5.94
C ASN A 43 -13.48 14.35 6.53
N ALA A 44 -14.18 13.54 5.76
CA ALA A 44 -14.56 12.18 6.17
C ALA A 44 -13.34 11.29 6.38
N ILE A 45 -12.33 11.42 5.51
CA ILE A 45 -11.07 10.69 5.66
C ILE A 45 -10.37 11.13 6.93
N ALA A 46 -10.23 12.45 7.16
CA ALA A 46 -9.55 13.00 8.33
C ALA A 46 -10.22 12.58 9.64
N ALA A 47 -11.55 12.45 9.64
CA ALA A 47 -12.30 12.04 10.84
C ALA A 47 -11.99 10.61 11.28
N ASN A 48 -11.48 9.75 10.39
CA ASN A 48 -11.19 8.34 10.67
C ASN A 48 -9.76 8.09 11.15
N PHE A 49 -8.92 9.12 11.20
CA PHE A 49 -7.51 8.96 11.58
C PHE A 49 -7.16 9.86 12.76
N ASP A 50 -6.31 9.35 13.62
CA ASP A 50 -5.82 10.07 14.81
C ASP A 50 -4.61 10.94 14.46
N VAL A 51 -4.72 11.70 13.39
CA VAL A 51 -3.71 12.63 12.90
C VAL A 51 -4.38 13.93 12.50
N THR A 52 -3.58 15.00 12.34
CA THR A 52 -4.13 16.30 11.97
C THR A 52 -4.71 16.27 10.55
N ARG A 53 -5.67 17.17 10.29
CA ARG A 53 -6.23 17.33 8.96
C ARG A 53 -5.16 17.71 7.93
N GLN A 54 -4.20 18.55 8.35
CA GLN A 54 -3.06 18.93 7.50
C GLN A 54 -2.22 17.71 7.11
N ALA A 55 -1.97 16.79 8.05
CA ALA A 55 -1.24 15.56 7.79
C ALA A 55 -2.00 14.67 6.80
N VAL A 56 -3.31 14.52 6.97
CA VAL A 56 -4.16 13.77 6.05
C VAL A 56 -4.15 14.40 4.66
N SER A 57 -4.26 15.73 4.57
CA SER A 57 -4.20 16.45 3.29
C SER A 57 -2.87 16.22 2.58
N LEU A 58 -1.76 16.19 3.31
CA LEU A 58 -0.45 15.89 2.74
C LEU A 58 -0.38 14.45 2.21
N HIS A 59 -0.88 13.49 2.97
CA HIS A 59 -0.93 12.09 2.52
C HIS A 59 -1.78 11.94 1.24
N ILE A 60 -2.92 12.61 1.18
CA ILE A 60 -3.79 12.62 -0.01
C ILE A 60 -3.05 13.24 -1.20
N GLN A 61 -2.32 14.34 -0.99
CA GLN A 61 -1.55 14.98 -2.04
C GLN A 61 -0.47 14.05 -2.60
N ILE A 62 0.26 13.34 -1.73
CA ILE A 62 1.27 12.37 -2.14
C ILE A 62 0.63 11.24 -2.96
N LEU A 63 -0.50 10.70 -2.49
CA LEU A 63 -1.23 9.66 -3.19
C LEU A 63 -1.72 10.13 -4.57
N ALA A 64 -2.20 11.37 -4.66
CA ALA A 64 -2.64 11.97 -5.92
C ALA A 64 -1.46 12.16 -6.88
N ASP A 65 -0.33 12.63 -6.38
CA ASP A 65 0.90 12.82 -7.18
C ASP A 65 1.43 11.49 -7.72
N CYS A 66 1.22 10.40 -6.99
CA CYS A 66 1.60 9.05 -7.41
C CYS A 66 0.56 8.37 -8.31
N GLY A 67 -0.56 9.03 -8.57
CA GLY A 67 -1.59 8.52 -9.46
C GLY A 67 -2.53 7.48 -8.85
N LEU A 68 -2.53 7.31 -7.53
CA LEU A 68 -3.39 6.34 -6.84
C LEU A 68 -4.74 6.90 -6.43
N ILE A 69 -4.86 8.22 -6.37
CA ILE A 69 -6.08 8.93 -6.01
C ILE A 69 -6.37 10.00 -7.05
N ASN A 70 -7.64 10.15 -7.38
CA ASN A 70 -8.14 11.27 -8.13
C ASN A 70 -8.97 12.14 -7.18
N VAL A 71 -8.67 13.45 -7.12
CA VAL A 71 -9.38 14.39 -6.27
C VAL A 71 -10.26 15.26 -7.15
N LYS A 72 -11.57 15.23 -6.90
CA LYS A 72 -12.56 16.02 -7.65
C LYS A 72 -13.23 17.02 -6.72
N GLN A 73 -13.41 18.24 -7.23
CA GLN A 73 -14.19 19.25 -6.52
C GLN A 73 -15.68 19.02 -6.83
N GLN A 74 -16.47 18.76 -5.79
CA GLN A 74 -17.92 18.63 -5.89
C GLN A 74 -18.55 19.64 -4.91
N GLY A 75 -19.01 20.77 -5.46
CA GLY A 75 -19.50 21.85 -4.63
C GLY A 75 -18.41 22.41 -3.72
N ARG A 76 -18.62 22.34 -2.41
CA ARG A 76 -17.64 22.76 -1.39
C ARG A 76 -16.71 21.63 -0.96
N ASP A 77 -16.98 20.39 -1.40
CA ASP A 77 -16.24 19.21 -0.97
C ASP A 77 -15.20 18.80 -1.98
N ARG A 78 -14.07 18.34 -1.49
CA ARG A 78 -13.05 17.67 -2.28
C ARG A 78 -13.22 16.17 -2.07
N VAL A 79 -13.64 15.47 -3.12
CA VAL A 79 -13.92 14.04 -3.07
C VAL A 79 -12.73 13.25 -3.64
N CYS A 80 -12.27 12.28 -2.87
CA CYS A 80 -11.16 11.40 -3.25
C CYS A 80 -11.71 10.08 -3.77
N GLU A 81 -11.30 9.71 -4.98
CA GLU A 81 -11.61 8.44 -5.61
C GLU A 81 -10.34 7.63 -5.78
N ALA A 82 -10.41 6.32 -5.55
CA ALA A 82 -9.27 5.45 -5.74
C ALA A 82 -9.03 5.19 -7.24
N ARG A 83 -7.76 5.22 -7.63
CA ARG A 83 -7.29 4.78 -8.95
C ARG A 83 -6.29 3.66 -8.75
N LEU A 84 -6.77 2.44 -8.71
CA LEU A 84 -5.98 1.27 -8.32
C LEU A 84 -5.17 0.67 -9.48
N ASP A 85 -5.33 1.19 -10.70
CA ASP A 85 -4.62 0.71 -11.89
C ASP A 85 -3.10 0.74 -11.68
N GLN A 86 -2.61 1.77 -11.03
CA GLN A 86 -1.17 1.95 -10.77
C GLN A 86 -0.61 0.89 -9.81
N LEU A 87 -1.47 0.26 -9.01
CA LEU A 87 -1.06 -0.85 -8.14
C LEU A 87 -0.68 -2.10 -8.93
N GLY A 88 -1.05 -2.17 -10.20
CA GLY A 88 -0.64 -3.25 -11.10
C GLY A 88 0.87 -3.40 -11.20
N GLU A 89 1.61 -2.29 -11.16
CA GLU A 89 3.08 -2.30 -11.16
C GLU A 89 3.64 -3.06 -9.96
N ILE A 90 3.05 -2.84 -8.79
CA ILE A 90 3.44 -3.55 -7.56
C ILE A 90 3.11 -5.03 -7.67
N SER A 91 1.94 -5.36 -8.21
CA SER A 91 1.52 -6.75 -8.43
C SER A 91 2.50 -7.49 -9.32
N VAL A 92 2.96 -6.88 -10.41
CA VAL A 92 3.95 -7.45 -11.33
C VAL A 92 5.27 -7.69 -10.59
N TRP A 93 5.72 -6.72 -9.79
CA TRP A 93 6.96 -6.85 -9.03
C TRP A 93 6.86 -7.98 -7.99
N VAL A 94 5.78 -8.06 -7.25
CA VAL A 94 5.54 -9.12 -6.26
C VAL A 94 5.46 -10.49 -6.95
N ASP A 95 4.84 -10.54 -8.12
CA ASP A 95 4.63 -11.77 -8.88
C ASP A 95 5.95 -12.47 -9.28
N GLN A 96 7.04 -11.70 -9.45
CA GLN A 96 8.37 -12.25 -9.70
C GLN A 96 8.84 -13.19 -8.58
N TYR A 97 8.33 -12.99 -7.36
CA TYR A 97 8.71 -13.76 -6.18
C TYR A 97 7.64 -14.77 -5.76
N ARG A 98 6.53 -14.85 -6.48
CA ARG A 98 5.39 -15.73 -6.16
C ARG A 98 5.83 -17.18 -6.07
N GLN A 99 6.59 -17.67 -7.05
CA GLN A 99 7.04 -19.05 -7.09
C GLN A 99 7.90 -19.40 -5.86
N HIS A 100 8.73 -18.47 -5.42
CA HIS A 100 9.54 -18.64 -4.21
C HIS A 100 8.66 -18.86 -2.96
N TRP A 101 7.60 -18.10 -2.84
CA TRP A 101 6.68 -18.22 -1.70
C TRP A 101 5.81 -19.46 -1.77
N GLU A 102 5.34 -19.81 -2.97
CA GLU A 102 4.55 -21.03 -3.20
C GLU A 102 5.38 -22.27 -2.85
N ASN A 103 6.64 -22.32 -3.25
CA ASN A 103 7.54 -23.42 -2.90
C ASN A 103 7.72 -23.55 -1.38
N LYS A 104 7.87 -22.43 -0.67
CA LYS A 104 7.98 -22.43 0.79
C LYS A 104 6.71 -22.93 1.46
N LEU A 105 5.56 -22.49 0.98
CA LEU A 105 4.26 -22.93 1.49
C LEU A 105 4.04 -24.42 1.22
N ASP A 106 4.40 -24.90 0.04
CA ASP A 106 4.31 -26.33 -0.31
C ASP A 106 5.22 -27.16 0.61
N ASN A 107 6.44 -26.72 0.86
CA ASN A 107 7.37 -27.39 1.77
C ASN A 107 6.83 -27.45 3.19
N LEU A 108 6.23 -26.35 3.65
CA LEU A 108 5.60 -26.28 4.98
C LEU A 108 4.41 -27.24 5.06
N GLU A 109 3.56 -27.28 4.02
CA GLU A 109 2.43 -28.19 3.93
C GLU A 109 2.88 -29.64 3.99
N LYS A 110 3.90 -30.02 3.22
CA LYS A 110 4.50 -31.36 3.27
C LYS A 110 5.02 -31.71 4.64
N TYR A 111 5.68 -30.75 5.29
CA TYR A 111 6.20 -30.94 6.65
C TYR A 111 5.06 -31.22 7.63
N VAL A 112 3.99 -30.46 7.58
CA VAL A 112 2.81 -30.63 8.44
C VAL A 112 2.15 -32.00 8.19
N VAL A 113 2.00 -32.42 6.93
CA VAL A 113 1.45 -33.71 6.55
C VAL A 113 2.30 -34.86 7.12
N ASN A 114 3.62 -34.76 6.99
CA ASN A 114 4.55 -35.76 7.53
C ASN A 114 4.44 -35.88 9.05
N LEU A 115 4.32 -34.75 9.76
CA LEU A 115 4.12 -34.75 11.22
C LEU A 115 2.82 -35.44 11.60
N LYS A 116 1.73 -35.22 10.86
CA LYS A 116 0.43 -35.88 11.10
C LYS A 116 0.54 -37.38 10.86
N ASN A 117 1.23 -37.80 9.80
CA ASN A 117 1.42 -39.20 9.48
C ASN A 117 2.26 -39.91 10.55
N GLU A 118 3.32 -39.31 11.02
CA GLU A 118 4.12 -39.84 12.14
C GLU A 118 3.29 -39.97 13.40
N ARG A 119 2.48 -38.98 13.70
CA ARG A 119 1.60 -38.97 14.88
C ARG A 119 0.55 -40.07 14.78
N ASN A 120 -0.06 -40.25 13.62
CA ASN A 120 -1.04 -41.31 13.39
C ASN A 120 -0.40 -42.70 13.41
N GLY A 121 0.82 -42.82 12.89
CA GLY A 121 1.58 -44.07 12.96
C GLY A 121 1.93 -44.49 14.40
N LYS A 122 2.15 -43.56 15.31
CA LYS A 122 2.40 -43.84 16.72
C LYS A 122 1.12 -44.20 17.47
N GLN A 123 -0.03 -43.72 17.04
CA GLN A 123 -1.33 -44.02 17.68
C GLN A 123 -1.91 -45.37 17.28
N SER A 124 -1.47 -45.96 16.18
CA SER A 124 -1.95 -47.25 15.70
C SER A 124 -1.20 -48.43 16.31
N LYS A 125 -0.28 -48.19 17.23
CA LYS A 125 0.38 -49.19 18.04
C LYS A 125 -0.17 -49.18 19.46
#